data_211a2ed1c1a6f45937a1f405a1248b37
#
_entry.id   211a2ed1c1a6f45937a1f405a1248b37
#
_cell.length_a   1.000
_cell.length_b   1.000
_cell.length_c   1.000
_cell.angle_alpha   90.00
_cell.angle_beta   90.00
_cell.angle_gamma   90.00
#
_symmetry.space_group_name_H-M   'P 1'
#
loop_
_entity.id
_entity.type
_entity.pdbx_description
1 polymer ?
#
loop_
_entity_poly.entity_id
_entity_poly.type
_entity_poly.pdbx_seq_one_letter_code
_entity_poly.pdbx_strand_id
1 'polypeptide(L)'
;MRLRATLIAGVTLGSFALGASTSPAQVWTTLDVGGAAVRYDDSVNVTATTLTPRLRFDHGRLAGSVVGTLSSFLEGGWTGHGALDFSVLSGAAGPLRLELAGEAGGSVHDDATRTGQYLGRARLHLGNGTRGVWAGTAGGRTWDASLWHPVVQGDFGAWARIGRVQLFAMVTPSAVGDSLRYTDAQGAVRWDGRRVELALGMGARSGDRFARESPTWGSVAATLWFTSRVGLVAAGGRYPVDYTQGYPGGRYVSLAVRLGGRPHATVALSSHVQAARTLSSRTAGPRLETAPLPNGRQVIRVHAPGAQIVELMGDFTAWQPIALTPAANGWWTTTLAIEPRVYQLNVRVNGDAWDVPAGVLETVDEFGARVGVVDLR
;
A
#
# COMPACT_ATOMS: atom_id res chain seq x y z
N MET A 1 -34.52 -12.98 0.10
CA MET A 1 -33.17 -12.49 0.25
C MET A 1 -33.00 -11.25 -0.65
N ARG A 2 -33.11 -10.04 -0.09
CA ARG A 2 -33.10 -8.79 -0.86
C ARG A 2 -31.78 -8.08 -0.65
N LEU A 3 -30.92 -8.09 -1.67
CA LEU A 3 -29.73 -7.24 -1.72
C LEU A 3 -30.18 -5.78 -1.86
N ARG A 4 -29.89 -4.95 -0.87
CA ARG A 4 -29.88 -3.49 -1.00
C ARG A 4 -28.45 -3.02 -1.18
N ALA A 5 -28.06 -2.80 -2.43
CA ALA A 5 -26.86 -2.04 -2.77
C ALA A 5 -27.26 -0.57 -2.83
N THR A 6 -26.80 0.22 -1.87
CA THR A 6 -26.86 1.67 -1.93
C THR A 6 -25.57 2.24 -1.37
N LEU A 7 -24.66 2.59 -2.26
CA LEU A 7 -23.56 3.49 -1.92
C LEU A 7 -23.19 4.28 -3.19
N ILE A 8 -23.93 5.34 -3.45
CA ILE A 8 -23.54 6.40 -4.37
C ILE A 8 -22.93 7.50 -3.51
N ALA A 9 -21.61 7.51 -3.41
CA ALA A 9 -20.90 8.69 -2.91
C ALA A 9 -20.74 9.68 -4.06
N GLY A 10 -21.65 10.65 -4.15
CA GLY A 10 -21.53 11.77 -5.06
C GLY A 10 -20.38 12.68 -4.64
N VAL A 11 -19.28 12.65 -5.36
CA VAL A 11 -18.25 13.68 -5.27
C VAL A 11 -18.71 14.86 -6.11
N THR A 12 -19.24 15.88 -5.47
CA THR A 12 -19.53 17.17 -6.10
C THR A 12 -18.19 17.91 -6.31
N LEU A 13 -17.67 17.86 -7.51
CA LEU A 13 -16.53 18.67 -7.94
C LEU A 13 -16.96 20.13 -8.03
N GLY A 14 -16.61 20.91 -7.01
CA GLY A 14 -16.74 22.37 -7.03
C GLY A 14 -15.88 22.97 -8.16
N SER A 15 -16.52 23.69 -9.07
CA SER A 15 -15.86 24.38 -10.19
C SER A 15 -15.02 25.53 -9.67
N PHE A 16 -13.71 25.32 -9.52
CA PHE A 16 -12.76 26.40 -9.37
C PHE A 16 -12.39 26.92 -10.77
N ALA A 17 -12.90 28.07 -11.12
CA ALA A 17 -12.50 28.83 -12.31
C ALA A 17 -11.09 29.43 -12.10
N LEU A 18 -10.05 28.66 -12.39
CA LEU A 18 -8.69 29.16 -12.53
C LEU A 18 -8.47 29.49 -14.02
N GLY A 19 -8.06 30.70 -14.32
CA GLY A 19 -7.85 31.24 -15.66
C GLY A 19 -7.16 30.27 -16.61
N ALA A 20 -7.87 29.86 -17.64
CA ALA A 20 -7.55 28.75 -18.53
C ALA A 20 -6.58 29.18 -19.62
N SER A 21 -5.40 28.57 -19.66
CA SER A 21 -4.74 28.28 -20.92
C SER A 21 -5.47 27.08 -21.56
N THR A 22 -5.95 27.22 -22.79
CA THR A 22 -6.81 26.27 -23.50
C THR A 22 -6.07 25.02 -23.98
N SER A 23 -5.43 24.28 -23.09
CA SER A 23 -4.96 22.95 -23.43
C SER A 23 -6.08 21.95 -23.11
N PRO A 24 -6.56 21.13 -24.05
CA PRO A 24 -7.65 20.20 -23.77
C PRO A 24 -7.20 19.21 -22.67
N ALA A 25 -8.12 18.94 -21.74
CA ALA A 25 -7.89 17.93 -20.72
C ALA A 25 -7.65 16.59 -21.39
N GLN A 26 -6.54 15.94 -21.02
CA GLN A 26 -6.21 14.59 -21.50
C GLN A 26 -6.64 13.58 -20.43
N VAL A 27 -7.53 12.67 -20.82
CA VAL A 27 -8.02 11.60 -19.96
C VAL A 27 -7.66 10.27 -20.59
N TRP A 28 -7.03 9.39 -19.81
CA TRP A 28 -6.70 8.04 -20.22
C TRP A 28 -7.33 7.03 -19.27
N THR A 29 -7.93 6.02 -19.84
CA THR A 29 -8.49 4.90 -19.10
C THR A 29 -7.85 3.60 -19.59
N THR A 30 -7.50 2.73 -18.67
CA THR A 30 -7.08 1.36 -18.98
C THR A 30 -7.72 0.38 -18.00
N LEU A 31 -7.91 -0.86 -18.48
CA LEU A 31 -8.37 -1.99 -17.70
C LEU A 31 -7.40 -3.15 -17.92
N ASP A 32 -6.73 -3.59 -16.86
CA ASP A 32 -5.91 -4.80 -16.88
C ASP A 32 -6.73 -5.96 -16.33
N VAL A 33 -6.83 -7.06 -17.08
CA VAL A 33 -7.49 -8.31 -16.67
C VAL A 33 -6.48 -9.43 -16.76
N GLY A 34 -6.21 -10.11 -15.65
CA GLY A 34 -5.15 -11.11 -15.64
C GLY A 34 -5.08 -11.93 -14.37
N GLY A 35 -3.91 -12.49 -14.14
CA GLY A 35 -3.60 -13.27 -12.95
C GLY A 35 -2.26 -12.85 -12.36
N ALA A 36 -2.12 -13.15 -11.07
CA ALA A 36 -0.89 -12.94 -10.34
C ALA A 36 -0.67 -14.05 -9.32
N ALA A 37 0.60 -14.39 -9.12
CA ALA A 37 1.04 -15.22 -8.01
C ALA A 37 1.95 -14.39 -7.10
N VAL A 38 1.70 -14.46 -5.81
CA VAL A 38 2.47 -13.77 -4.77
C VAL A 38 2.99 -14.81 -3.80
N ARG A 39 4.26 -14.70 -3.47
CA ARG A 39 4.88 -15.41 -2.37
C ARG A 39 5.29 -14.39 -1.33
N TYR A 40 4.63 -14.42 -0.20
CA TYR A 40 5.05 -13.65 0.98
C TYR A 40 6.34 -14.21 1.55
N ASP A 41 7.11 -13.38 2.23
CA ASP A 41 8.45 -13.72 2.71
C ASP A 41 8.48 -15.00 3.58
N ASP A 42 7.34 -15.42 4.10
CA ASP A 42 7.17 -16.55 5.03
C ASP A 42 6.45 -17.77 4.46
N SER A 43 6.63 -18.05 3.19
CA SER A 43 6.15 -19.28 2.55
C SER A 43 4.65 -19.36 2.19
N VAL A 44 3.84 -18.35 2.45
CA VAL A 44 2.45 -18.32 1.98
C VAL A 44 2.44 -17.96 0.49
N ASN A 45 1.98 -18.89 -0.35
CA ASN A 45 1.77 -18.64 -1.77
C ASN A 45 0.29 -18.36 -2.01
N VAL A 46 0.00 -17.30 -2.75
CA VAL A 46 -1.36 -16.91 -3.13
C VAL A 46 -1.41 -16.70 -4.63
N THR A 47 -2.42 -17.26 -5.27
CA THR A 47 -2.72 -17.04 -6.68
C THR A 47 -4.07 -16.34 -6.82
N ALA A 48 -4.13 -15.30 -7.63
CA ALA A 48 -5.35 -14.51 -7.80
C ALA A 48 -5.61 -14.19 -9.26
N THR A 49 -6.90 -14.14 -9.63
CA THR A 49 -7.38 -13.42 -10.80
C THR A 49 -7.54 -11.95 -10.43
N THR A 50 -7.10 -11.05 -11.28
CA THR A 50 -7.06 -9.62 -11.00
C THR A 50 -7.79 -8.81 -12.07
N LEU A 51 -8.51 -7.78 -11.62
CA LEU A 51 -9.13 -6.75 -12.45
C LEU A 51 -8.63 -5.39 -11.97
N THR A 52 -7.90 -4.64 -12.82
CA THR A 52 -7.28 -3.37 -12.42
C THR A 52 -7.69 -2.23 -13.35
N PRO A 53 -8.81 -1.53 -13.06
CA PRO A 53 -9.15 -0.28 -13.73
C PRO A 53 -8.19 0.84 -13.31
N ARG A 54 -7.85 1.71 -14.28
CA ARG A 54 -7.04 2.90 -14.07
C ARG A 54 -7.65 4.06 -14.83
N LEU A 55 -7.71 5.20 -14.18
CA LEU A 55 -8.05 6.49 -14.77
C LEU A 55 -6.91 7.46 -14.48
N ARG A 56 -6.48 8.19 -15.48
CA ARG A 56 -5.54 9.30 -15.34
C ARG A 56 -6.09 10.51 -16.07
N PHE A 57 -5.91 11.67 -15.49
CA PHE A 57 -6.19 12.94 -16.14
C PHE A 57 -4.99 13.88 -16.00
N ASP A 58 -4.82 14.74 -17.02
CA ASP A 58 -3.80 15.78 -17.06
C ASP A 58 -4.43 17.02 -17.72
N HIS A 59 -4.42 18.15 -17.04
CA HIS A 59 -4.97 19.40 -17.53
C HIS A 59 -4.10 20.59 -17.09
N GLY A 60 -3.13 20.92 -17.90
CA GLY A 60 -2.25 22.06 -17.67
C GLY A 60 -1.41 21.95 -16.41
N ARG A 61 -1.92 22.45 -15.29
CA ARG A 61 -1.23 22.42 -13.98
C ARG A 61 -1.82 21.40 -13.02
N LEU A 62 -2.91 20.78 -13.40
CA LEU A 62 -3.62 19.79 -12.59
C LEU A 62 -3.39 18.41 -13.19
N ALA A 63 -2.93 17.49 -12.40
CA ALA A 63 -2.82 16.09 -12.75
C ALA A 63 -3.38 15.20 -11.66
N GLY A 64 -3.83 14.01 -12.02
CA GLY A 64 -4.27 13.03 -11.04
C GLY A 64 -4.49 11.67 -11.64
N SER A 65 -4.56 10.68 -10.78
CA SER A 65 -4.90 9.32 -11.17
C SER A 65 -5.74 8.60 -10.12
N VAL A 66 -6.52 7.65 -10.60
CA VAL A 66 -7.25 6.70 -9.77
C VAL A 66 -6.90 5.31 -10.27
N VAL A 67 -6.53 4.43 -9.37
CA VAL A 67 -6.32 3.02 -9.65
C VAL A 67 -7.13 2.19 -8.66
N GLY A 68 -7.84 1.19 -9.18
CA GLY A 68 -8.46 0.15 -8.36
C GLY A 68 -7.85 -1.19 -8.72
N THR A 69 -7.89 -2.16 -7.82
CA THR A 69 -7.64 -3.57 -8.14
C THR A 69 -8.58 -4.42 -7.31
N LEU A 70 -9.29 -5.28 -7.99
CA LEU A 70 -10.06 -6.35 -7.39
C LEU A 70 -9.30 -7.66 -7.65
N SER A 71 -9.03 -8.41 -6.60
CA SER A 71 -8.36 -9.70 -6.66
C SER A 71 -9.27 -10.77 -6.06
N SER A 72 -9.46 -11.87 -6.79
CA SER A 72 -10.16 -13.07 -6.33
C SER A 72 -9.14 -14.20 -6.22
N PHE A 73 -9.01 -14.79 -5.04
CA PHE A 73 -8.01 -15.81 -4.75
C PHE A 73 -8.51 -17.20 -5.12
N LEU A 74 -7.61 -18.04 -5.65
CA LEU A 74 -7.95 -19.43 -5.98
C LEU A 74 -8.24 -20.26 -4.73
N GLU A 75 -7.59 -19.92 -3.63
CA GLU A 75 -7.76 -20.54 -2.31
C GLU A 75 -9.06 -20.07 -1.61
N GLY A 76 -9.81 -19.18 -2.23
CA GLY A 76 -11.01 -18.55 -1.71
C GLY A 76 -10.76 -17.13 -1.16
N GLY A 77 -11.82 -16.34 -1.09
CA GLY A 77 -11.76 -14.95 -0.66
C GLY A 77 -11.46 -13.95 -1.77
N TRP A 78 -11.53 -12.67 -1.41
CA TRP A 78 -11.26 -11.57 -2.33
C TRP A 78 -10.69 -10.35 -1.60
N THR A 79 -10.03 -9.48 -2.33
CA THR A 79 -9.61 -8.17 -1.84
C THR A 79 -9.84 -7.09 -2.89
N GLY A 80 -10.29 -5.93 -2.44
CA GLY A 80 -10.37 -4.72 -3.23
C GLY A 80 -9.37 -3.70 -2.70
N HIS A 81 -8.59 -3.09 -3.59
CA HIS A 81 -7.69 -1.99 -3.28
C HIS A 81 -8.00 -0.80 -4.17
N GLY A 82 -7.92 0.40 -3.61
CA GLY A 82 -8.07 1.65 -4.34
C GLY A 82 -7.01 2.66 -3.94
N ALA A 83 -6.51 3.42 -4.92
CA ALA A 83 -5.63 4.53 -4.69
C ALA A 83 -5.99 5.71 -5.59
N LEU A 84 -5.89 6.90 -5.03
CA LEU A 84 -6.11 8.19 -5.68
C LEU A 84 -4.89 9.05 -5.43
N ASP A 85 -4.39 9.68 -6.46
CA ASP A 85 -3.42 10.78 -6.34
C ASP A 85 -3.87 11.98 -7.17
N PHE A 86 -3.54 13.16 -6.69
CA PHE A 86 -3.73 14.40 -7.44
C PHE A 86 -2.61 15.39 -7.11
N SER A 87 -2.30 16.26 -8.05
CA SER A 87 -1.34 17.34 -7.85
C SER A 87 -1.72 18.60 -8.61
N VAL A 88 -1.34 19.73 -8.03
CA VAL A 88 -1.49 21.07 -8.61
C VAL A 88 -0.14 21.75 -8.60
N LEU A 89 0.30 22.18 -9.78
CA LEU A 89 1.56 22.92 -9.96
C LEU A 89 1.29 24.43 -10.03
N SER A 90 2.10 25.22 -9.34
CA SER A 90 2.10 26.67 -9.51
C SER A 90 2.52 27.10 -10.93
N GLY A 91 2.33 28.39 -11.24
CA GLY A 91 3.04 29.02 -12.35
C GLY A 91 4.55 28.88 -12.19
N ALA A 92 5.28 28.84 -13.30
CA ALA A 92 6.73 28.85 -13.27
C ALA A 92 7.24 30.24 -12.84
N ALA A 93 8.11 30.26 -11.84
CA ALA A 93 8.92 31.42 -11.47
C ALA A 93 10.37 31.10 -11.86
N GLY A 94 10.70 31.34 -13.13
CA GLY A 94 11.93 30.85 -13.71
C GLY A 94 11.97 29.30 -13.72
N PRO A 95 13.02 28.65 -13.17
CA PRO A 95 13.11 27.20 -13.08
C PRO A 95 12.33 26.60 -11.87
N LEU A 96 11.75 27.45 -11.01
CA LEU A 96 11.08 27.03 -9.78
C LEU A 96 9.58 26.83 -9.99
N ARG A 97 9.02 25.80 -9.35
CA ARG A 97 7.57 25.52 -9.26
C ARG A 97 7.24 24.93 -7.90
N LEU A 98 6.13 25.37 -7.33
CA LEU A 98 5.53 24.74 -6.16
C LEU A 98 4.52 23.69 -6.62
N GLU A 99 4.57 22.50 -6.03
CA GLU A 99 3.55 21.47 -6.15
C GLU A 99 2.84 21.28 -4.82
N LEU A 100 1.51 21.27 -4.85
CA LEU A 100 0.67 20.75 -3.79
C LEU A 100 0.02 19.48 -4.29
N ALA A 101 0.14 18.41 -3.54
CA ALA A 101 -0.38 17.11 -3.91
C ALA A 101 -1.10 16.44 -2.75
N GLY A 102 -1.97 15.52 -3.08
CA GLY A 102 -2.64 14.66 -2.12
C GLY A 102 -2.72 13.23 -2.64
N GLU A 103 -2.62 12.29 -1.74
CA GLU A 103 -2.85 10.90 -2.03
C GLU A 103 -3.77 10.29 -0.98
N ALA A 104 -4.59 9.34 -1.41
CA ALA A 104 -5.41 8.51 -0.54
C ALA A 104 -5.46 7.10 -1.11
N GLY A 105 -5.47 6.11 -0.24
CA GLY A 105 -5.55 4.73 -0.65
C GLY A 105 -6.09 3.86 0.47
N GLY A 106 -6.50 2.65 0.11
CA GLY A 106 -6.96 1.69 1.09
C GLY A 106 -7.37 0.38 0.46
N SER A 107 -7.61 -0.59 1.31
CA SER A 107 -8.08 -1.91 0.93
C SER A 107 -9.24 -2.37 1.80
N VAL A 108 -10.01 -3.27 1.20
CA VAL A 108 -11.10 -3.99 1.84
C VAL A 108 -10.93 -5.47 1.51
N HIS A 109 -11.07 -6.31 2.50
CA HIS A 109 -10.97 -7.77 2.41
C HIS A 109 -12.34 -8.42 2.58
N ASP A 110 -12.46 -9.67 2.20
CA ASP A 110 -13.70 -10.46 2.34
C ASP A 110 -14.16 -10.64 3.79
N ASP A 111 -13.22 -10.61 4.74
CA ASP A 111 -13.49 -10.63 6.18
C ASP A 111 -13.92 -9.26 6.75
N ALA A 112 -14.16 -8.28 5.85
CA ALA A 112 -14.46 -6.88 6.16
C ALA A 112 -13.32 -6.10 6.83
N THR A 113 -12.11 -6.65 6.90
CA THR A 113 -10.92 -5.89 7.31
C THR A 113 -10.67 -4.76 6.33
N ARG A 114 -10.32 -3.59 6.85
CA ARG A 114 -10.06 -2.39 6.05
C ARG A 114 -8.75 -1.77 6.48
N THR A 115 -7.99 -1.33 5.51
CA THR A 115 -6.83 -0.45 5.75
C THR A 115 -6.99 0.80 4.92
N GLY A 116 -6.29 1.87 5.28
CA GLY A 116 -6.36 3.09 4.50
C GLY A 116 -5.33 4.11 4.92
N GLN A 117 -5.04 5.03 4.01
CA GLN A 117 -4.17 6.16 4.29
C GLN A 117 -4.61 7.39 3.49
N TYR A 118 -4.23 8.54 3.99
CA TYR A 118 -4.21 9.78 3.20
C TYR A 118 -3.01 10.62 3.60
N LEU A 119 -2.39 11.26 2.61
CA LEU A 119 -1.25 12.16 2.80
C LEU A 119 -1.46 13.43 1.96
N GLY A 120 -1.21 14.59 2.57
CA GLY A 120 -1.01 15.85 1.88
C GLY A 120 0.49 16.09 1.69
N ARG A 121 0.89 16.69 0.57
CA ARG A 121 2.28 16.87 0.19
C ARG A 121 2.53 18.26 -0.38
N ALA A 122 3.64 18.87 -0.03
CA ALA A 122 4.13 20.11 -0.64
C ALA A 122 5.57 19.92 -1.10
N ARG A 123 5.86 20.27 -2.36
CA ARG A 123 7.18 20.14 -2.98
C ARG A 123 7.58 21.42 -3.67
N LEU A 124 8.85 21.79 -3.55
CA LEU A 124 9.47 22.81 -4.38
C LEU A 124 10.34 22.11 -5.44
N HIS A 125 10.02 22.35 -6.69
CA HIS A 125 10.73 21.81 -7.84
C HIS A 125 11.69 22.84 -8.40
N LEU A 126 12.90 22.41 -8.73
CA LEU A 126 13.89 23.14 -9.50
C LEU A 126 14.23 22.34 -10.74
N GLY A 127 13.95 22.87 -11.92
CA GLY A 127 14.22 22.11 -13.13
C GLY A 127 13.72 22.77 -14.43
N ASN A 128 13.81 22.00 -15.49
CA ASN A 128 13.35 22.36 -16.82
C ASN A 128 12.52 21.22 -17.44
N GLY A 129 12.19 21.29 -18.73
CA GLY A 129 11.38 20.27 -19.41
C GLY A 129 12.03 18.88 -19.52
N THR A 130 13.33 18.73 -19.24
CA THR A 130 14.07 17.47 -19.40
C THR A 130 14.65 16.89 -18.12
N ARG A 131 14.86 17.69 -17.11
CA ARG A 131 15.40 17.24 -15.79
C ARG A 131 15.00 18.18 -14.67
N GLY A 132 14.96 17.67 -13.48
CA GLY A 132 14.67 18.44 -12.29
C GLY A 132 14.95 17.69 -11.01
N VAL A 133 14.97 18.45 -9.93
CA VAL A 133 15.03 17.95 -8.55
C VAL A 133 13.88 18.56 -7.77
N TRP A 134 13.50 17.92 -6.67
CA TRP A 134 12.56 18.49 -5.74
C TRP A 134 12.97 18.22 -4.31
N ALA A 135 12.48 19.06 -3.42
CA ALA A 135 12.49 18.86 -1.99
C ALA A 135 11.12 19.23 -1.43
N GLY A 136 10.65 18.46 -0.48
CA GLY A 136 9.33 18.65 0.09
C GLY A 136 9.08 17.86 1.36
N THR A 137 7.83 17.92 1.79
CA THR A 137 7.35 17.18 2.95
C THR A 137 5.95 16.66 2.68
N ALA A 138 5.58 15.58 3.36
CA ALA A 138 4.23 15.06 3.38
C ALA A 138 3.78 14.79 4.81
N GLY A 139 2.47 14.89 5.05
CA GLY A 139 1.89 14.57 6.33
C GLY A 139 0.45 14.09 6.17
N GLY A 140 0.03 13.22 7.09
CA GLY A 140 -1.31 12.64 7.07
C GLY A 140 -1.47 11.55 8.11
N ARG A 141 -2.30 10.59 7.79
CA ARG A 141 -2.59 9.46 8.69
C ARG A 141 -2.75 8.16 7.91
N THR A 142 -2.45 7.08 8.60
CA THR A 142 -2.74 5.72 8.15
C THR A 142 -3.65 4.99 9.13
N TRP A 143 -4.54 4.15 8.62
CA TRP A 143 -5.44 3.26 9.35
C TRP A 143 -5.01 1.81 9.11
N ASP A 144 -4.63 1.11 10.16
CA ASP A 144 -4.12 -0.27 10.13
C ASP A 144 -5.17 -1.34 10.51
N ALA A 145 -6.44 -1.06 10.29
CA ALA A 145 -7.60 -1.84 10.71
C ALA A 145 -8.01 -1.68 12.20
N SER A 146 -7.23 -0.98 13.01
CA SER A 146 -7.54 -0.76 14.42
C SER A 146 -7.45 0.71 14.83
N LEU A 147 -6.38 1.40 14.47
CA LEU A 147 -6.08 2.76 14.92
C LEU A 147 -5.59 3.64 13.77
N TRP A 148 -5.73 4.96 13.96
CA TRP A 148 -5.14 5.96 13.10
C TRP A 148 -3.76 6.35 13.63
N HIS A 149 -2.73 6.12 12.82
CA HIS A 149 -1.37 6.57 13.12
C HIS A 149 -1.01 7.81 12.31
N PRO A 150 -0.41 8.84 12.93
CA PRO A 150 0.13 9.97 12.18
C PRO A 150 1.29 9.51 11.30
N VAL A 151 1.41 10.10 10.12
CA VAL A 151 2.52 9.88 9.19
C VAL A 151 3.12 11.22 8.84
N VAL A 152 4.44 11.33 8.96
CA VAL A 152 5.24 12.48 8.52
C VAL A 152 6.39 11.97 7.66
N GLN A 153 6.59 12.60 6.50
CA GLN A 153 7.64 12.21 5.55
C GLN A 153 8.39 13.42 5.03
N GLY A 154 9.71 13.29 4.88
CA GLY A 154 10.46 14.10 3.95
C GLY A 154 10.31 13.53 2.54
N ASP A 155 10.45 14.36 1.52
CA ASP A 155 10.23 13.96 0.13
C ASP A 155 11.25 14.68 -0.76
N PHE A 156 12.29 13.97 -1.13
CA PHE A 156 13.41 14.48 -1.91
C PHE A 156 13.62 13.62 -3.14
N GLY A 157 13.89 14.24 -4.29
CA GLY A 157 14.15 13.42 -5.46
C GLY A 157 14.61 14.20 -6.68
N ALA A 158 14.82 13.44 -7.73
CA ALA A 158 15.28 13.91 -9.02
C ALA A 158 14.62 13.11 -10.16
N TRP A 159 14.48 13.74 -11.30
CA TRP A 159 14.04 13.09 -12.51
C TRP A 159 14.81 13.62 -13.73
N ALA A 160 14.93 12.78 -14.75
CA ALA A 160 15.49 13.18 -16.04
C ALA A 160 14.79 12.43 -17.17
N ARG A 161 14.69 13.08 -18.33
CA ARG A 161 14.22 12.49 -19.58
C ARG A 161 15.30 12.59 -20.62
N ILE A 162 15.71 11.46 -21.16
CA ILE A 162 16.73 11.33 -22.19
C ILE A 162 16.11 10.57 -23.36
N GLY A 163 15.62 11.29 -24.36
CA GLY A 163 14.88 10.71 -25.47
C GLY A 163 13.62 9.96 -24.98
N ARG A 164 13.62 8.63 -25.12
CA ARG A 164 12.53 7.75 -24.69
C ARG A 164 12.72 7.15 -23.30
N VAL A 165 13.82 7.47 -22.65
CA VAL A 165 14.13 6.99 -21.29
C VAL A 165 13.74 8.05 -20.28
N GLN A 166 13.03 7.65 -19.25
CA GLN A 166 12.75 8.46 -18.07
C GLN A 166 13.46 7.83 -16.89
N LEU A 167 14.18 8.65 -16.14
CA LEU A 167 14.89 8.28 -14.92
C LEU A 167 14.23 8.99 -13.74
N PHE A 168 14.15 8.30 -12.62
CA PHE A 168 13.58 8.82 -11.39
C PHE A 168 14.38 8.30 -10.21
N ALA A 169 14.63 9.15 -9.22
CA ALA A 169 15.22 8.77 -7.94
C ALA A 169 14.54 9.55 -6.83
N MET A 170 14.32 8.92 -5.68
CA MET A 170 13.65 9.52 -4.54
C MET A 170 14.22 8.98 -3.23
N VAL A 171 14.27 9.84 -2.22
CA VAL A 171 14.57 9.49 -0.83
C VAL A 171 13.44 10.01 0.06
N THR A 172 12.88 9.13 0.87
CA THR A 172 11.72 9.42 1.72
C THR A 172 11.99 8.98 3.16
N PRO A 173 12.59 9.83 3.99
CA PRO A 173 12.60 9.61 5.43
C PRO A 173 11.16 9.69 5.96
N SER A 174 10.76 8.72 6.77
CA SER A 174 9.39 8.53 7.23
C SER A 174 9.35 8.28 8.74
N ALA A 175 8.35 8.87 9.39
CA ALA A 175 7.94 8.55 10.74
C ALA A 175 6.46 8.16 10.73
N VAL A 176 6.13 6.98 11.29
CA VAL A 176 4.78 6.44 11.40
C VAL A 176 4.50 6.18 12.87
N GLY A 177 3.44 6.80 13.39
CA GLY A 177 3.19 6.80 14.82
C GLY A 177 4.37 7.40 15.60
N ASP A 178 4.52 6.96 16.85
CA ASP A 178 5.55 7.47 17.74
C ASP A 178 6.88 6.68 17.67
N SER A 179 6.85 5.46 17.13
CA SER A 179 7.92 4.49 17.28
C SER A 179 8.62 4.09 15.99
N LEU A 180 7.96 4.11 14.84
CA LEU A 180 8.54 3.58 13.61
C LEU A 180 9.18 4.71 12.78
N ARG A 181 10.50 4.60 12.54
CA ARG A 181 11.27 5.53 11.72
C ARG A 181 12.14 4.79 10.72
N TYR A 182 12.03 5.16 9.46
CA TYR A 182 12.83 4.56 8.39
C TYR A 182 13.03 5.54 7.24
N THR A 183 13.96 5.22 6.36
CA THR A 183 14.23 5.98 5.14
C THR A 183 14.23 5.03 3.97
N ASP A 184 13.38 5.29 2.98
CA ASP A 184 13.36 4.62 1.70
C ASP A 184 14.15 5.41 0.67
N ALA A 185 15.08 4.74 -0.01
CA ALA A 185 15.72 5.23 -1.22
C ALA A 185 15.23 4.40 -2.40
N GLN A 186 14.72 5.04 -3.46
CA GLN A 186 14.13 4.36 -4.60
C GLN A 186 14.65 4.97 -5.91
N GLY A 187 14.80 4.12 -6.92
CA GLY A 187 15.09 4.53 -8.28
C GLY A 187 14.22 3.79 -9.28
N ALA A 188 13.91 4.42 -10.40
CA ALA A 188 13.19 3.78 -11.48
C ALA A 188 13.67 4.26 -12.84
N VAL A 189 13.61 3.36 -13.80
CA VAL A 189 13.89 3.62 -15.20
C VAL A 189 12.68 3.16 -16.01
N ARG A 190 12.19 4.02 -16.89
CA ARG A 190 11.15 3.68 -17.85
C ARG A 190 11.63 3.97 -19.27
N TRP A 191 11.37 3.04 -20.17
CA TRP A 191 11.62 3.19 -21.60
C TRP A 191 10.33 2.99 -22.39
N ASP A 192 9.99 3.98 -23.23
CA ASP A 192 8.78 3.99 -24.04
C ASP A 192 9.12 3.78 -25.52
N GLY A 193 9.10 2.53 -25.98
CA GLY A 193 9.26 2.17 -27.38
C GLY A 193 7.95 2.27 -28.18
N ARG A 194 7.99 1.95 -29.48
CA ARG A 194 6.79 2.02 -30.35
C ARG A 194 5.71 1.01 -29.97
N ARG A 195 6.09 -0.22 -29.63
CA ARG A 195 5.17 -1.33 -29.27
C ARG A 195 5.48 -1.91 -27.90
N VAL A 196 6.61 -1.61 -27.36
CA VAL A 196 7.06 -2.15 -26.05
C VAL A 196 7.33 -0.99 -25.11
N GLU A 197 6.85 -1.11 -23.89
CA GLU A 197 7.22 -0.25 -22.75
C GLU A 197 7.90 -1.15 -21.71
N LEU A 198 9.00 -0.66 -21.14
CA LEU A 198 9.73 -1.33 -20.09
C LEU A 198 9.81 -0.41 -18.87
N ALA A 199 9.64 -0.97 -17.71
CA ALA A 199 9.86 -0.28 -16.44
C ALA A 199 10.68 -1.17 -15.51
N LEU A 200 11.68 -0.57 -14.88
CA LEU A 200 12.51 -1.18 -13.85
C LEU A 200 12.45 -0.28 -12.62
N GLY A 201 12.18 -0.85 -11.47
CA GLY A 201 12.22 -0.17 -10.18
C GLY A 201 13.13 -0.91 -9.21
N MET A 202 13.81 -0.17 -8.36
CA MET A 202 14.61 -0.72 -7.26
C MET A 202 14.56 0.22 -6.06
N GLY A 203 14.77 -0.33 -4.89
CA GLY A 203 14.84 0.46 -3.67
C GLY A 203 15.54 -0.26 -2.54
N ALA A 204 15.86 0.52 -1.53
CA ALA A 204 16.44 0.05 -0.29
C ALA A 204 15.85 0.85 0.88
N ARG A 205 15.68 0.20 2.02
CA ARG A 205 15.22 0.78 3.27
C ARG A 205 16.31 0.71 4.31
N SER A 206 16.49 1.81 5.04
CA SER A 206 17.34 1.89 6.21
C SER A 206 16.58 2.52 7.37
N GLY A 207 16.97 2.25 8.61
CA GLY A 207 16.37 2.85 9.78
C GLY A 207 16.28 1.89 10.94
N ASP A 208 15.20 2.00 11.70
CA ASP A 208 14.88 1.24 12.89
C ASP A 208 14.95 -0.29 12.64
N ARG A 209 15.18 -1.08 13.71
CA ARG A 209 15.26 -2.55 13.62
C ARG A 209 14.02 -3.15 12.97
N PHE A 210 12.84 -2.58 13.22
CA PHE A 210 11.57 -2.98 12.61
C PHE A 210 11.49 -2.72 11.11
N ALA A 211 12.25 -1.75 10.60
CA ALA A 211 12.29 -1.42 9.19
C ALA A 211 13.33 -2.25 8.39
N ARG A 212 14.07 -3.15 9.05
CA ARG A 212 15.13 -3.95 8.41
C ARG A 212 14.62 -5.17 7.66
N GLU A 213 13.38 -5.54 7.85
CA GLU A 213 12.75 -6.62 7.09
C GLU A 213 12.68 -6.24 5.62
N SER A 214 13.22 -7.10 4.77
CA SER A 214 13.28 -6.82 3.34
C SER A 214 13.94 -5.48 2.98
N PRO A 215 15.23 -5.26 3.34
CA PRO A 215 15.89 -3.96 3.19
C PRO A 215 16.03 -3.53 1.73
N THR A 216 15.88 -4.45 0.78
CA THR A 216 15.96 -4.16 -0.65
C THR A 216 14.80 -4.77 -1.41
N TRP A 217 14.37 -4.11 -2.45
CA TRP A 217 13.33 -4.58 -3.36
C TRP A 217 13.64 -4.18 -4.80
N GLY A 218 12.92 -4.78 -5.73
CA GLY A 218 13.04 -4.43 -7.14
C GLY A 218 11.92 -5.05 -7.94
N SER A 219 11.56 -4.42 -9.02
CA SER A 219 10.50 -4.86 -9.93
C SER A 219 10.86 -4.59 -11.36
N VAL A 220 10.37 -5.44 -12.25
CA VAL A 220 10.40 -5.25 -13.69
C VAL A 220 9.00 -5.39 -14.24
N ALA A 221 8.64 -4.54 -15.19
CA ALA A 221 7.40 -4.67 -15.94
C ALA A 221 7.64 -4.41 -17.43
N ALA A 222 6.96 -5.16 -18.27
CA ALA A 222 6.95 -5.00 -19.70
C ALA A 222 5.51 -4.94 -20.21
N THR A 223 5.22 -4.01 -21.13
CA THR A 223 3.94 -3.98 -21.85
C THR A 223 4.22 -4.10 -23.33
N LEU A 224 3.62 -5.13 -23.96
CA LEU A 224 3.65 -5.31 -25.41
C LEU A 224 2.31 -4.90 -25.99
N TRP A 225 2.30 -3.85 -26.81
CA TRP A 225 1.10 -3.35 -27.47
C TRP A 225 0.90 -4.01 -28.83
N PHE A 226 -0.20 -4.75 -28.97
CA PHE A 226 -0.63 -5.34 -30.25
C PHE A 226 -1.32 -4.30 -31.13
N THR A 227 -2.14 -3.45 -30.50
CA THR A 227 -2.83 -2.32 -31.13
C THR A 227 -2.65 -1.05 -30.27
N SER A 228 -3.24 0.07 -30.66
CA SER A 228 -3.30 1.27 -29.83
C SER A 228 -4.17 1.11 -28.55
N ARG A 229 -4.95 0.04 -28.46
CA ARG A 229 -5.92 -0.19 -27.38
C ARG A 229 -5.81 -1.54 -26.68
N VAL A 230 -4.96 -2.44 -27.18
CA VAL A 230 -4.81 -3.79 -26.61
C VAL A 230 -3.33 -4.09 -26.43
N GLY A 231 -2.96 -4.48 -25.24
CA GLY A 231 -1.59 -4.87 -24.89
C GLY A 231 -1.56 -6.05 -23.95
N LEU A 232 -0.39 -6.68 -23.82
CA LEU A 232 -0.06 -7.68 -22.83
C LEU A 232 0.89 -7.06 -21.83
N VAL A 233 0.59 -7.19 -20.55
CA VAL A 233 1.43 -6.71 -19.43
C VAL A 233 1.99 -7.90 -18.70
N ALA A 234 3.30 -7.97 -18.55
CA ALA A 234 3.97 -8.93 -17.67
C ALA A 234 4.78 -8.13 -16.64
N ALA A 235 4.70 -8.51 -15.38
CA ALA A 235 5.47 -7.89 -14.32
C ALA A 235 5.91 -8.91 -13.27
N GLY A 236 6.99 -8.59 -12.56
CA GLY A 236 7.47 -9.41 -11.47
C GLY A 236 8.49 -8.66 -10.64
N GLY A 237 8.71 -9.14 -9.43
CA GLY A 237 9.65 -8.50 -8.53
C GLY A 237 9.43 -8.85 -7.07
N ARG A 238 10.06 -8.05 -6.23
CA ARG A 238 9.87 -8.03 -4.78
C ARG A 238 9.45 -6.63 -4.36
N TYR A 239 8.51 -6.53 -3.44
CA TYR A 239 8.11 -5.29 -2.78
C TYR A 239 8.36 -5.38 -1.28
N PRO A 240 8.69 -4.26 -0.63
CA PRO A 240 8.94 -4.22 0.81
C PRO A 240 7.64 -4.29 1.60
N VAL A 241 7.76 -4.53 2.90
CA VAL A 241 6.67 -4.28 3.85
C VAL A 241 6.21 -2.83 3.73
N ASP A 242 4.90 -2.61 3.64
CA ASP A 242 4.31 -1.27 3.65
C ASP A 242 3.71 -0.97 5.03
N TYR A 243 4.47 -0.26 5.84
CA TYR A 243 4.05 0.10 7.20
C TYR A 243 2.92 1.13 7.24
N THR A 244 2.67 1.83 6.14
CA THR A 244 1.57 2.80 6.08
C THR A 244 0.23 2.15 5.73
N GLN A 245 0.26 1.02 5.05
CA GLN A 245 -0.93 0.28 4.66
C GLN A 245 -1.03 -1.10 5.33
N GLY A 246 -0.03 -1.50 6.12
CA GLY A 246 -0.02 -2.78 6.83
C GLY A 246 0.18 -4.00 5.91
N TYR A 247 0.80 -3.83 4.73
CA TYR A 247 1.03 -4.95 3.81
C TYR A 247 2.37 -5.62 4.08
N PRO A 248 2.41 -6.96 4.18
CA PRO A 248 3.66 -7.70 4.26
C PRO A 248 4.45 -7.58 2.97
N GLY A 249 5.77 -7.67 3.05
CA GLY A 249 6.64 -7.77 1.89
C GLY A 249 6.45 -9.10 1.15
N GLY A 250 6.81 -9.12 -0.13
CA GLY A 250 6.65 -10.35 -0.90
C GLY A 250 7.27 -10.29 -2.29
N ARG A 251 7.33 -11.45 -2.94
CA ARG A 251 7.71 -11.62 -4.34
C ARG A 251 6.46 -11.91 -5.16
N TYR A 252 6.41 -11.39 -6.37
CA TYR A 252 5.26 -11.59 -7.24
C TYR A 252 5.65 -11.77 -8.69
N VAL A 253 4.77 -12.42 -9.43
CA VAL A 253 4.70 -12.40 -10.88
C VAL A 253 3.27 -12.16 -11.30
N SER A 254 3.06 -11.45 -12.40
CA SER A 254 1.74 -11.18 -12.94
C SER A 254 1.75 -11.14 -14.46
N LEU A 255 0.62 -11.52 -15.04
CA LEU A 255 0.35 -11.46 -16.48
C LEU A 255 -1.09 -10.98 -16.68
N ALA A 256 -1.26 -9.96 -17.51
CA ALA A 256 -2.58 -9.39 -17.77
C ALA A 256 -2.73 -8.90 -19.22
N VAL A 257 -3.94 -8.96 -19.74
CA VAL A 257 -4.33 -8.25 -20.96
C VAL A 257 -4.75 -6.84 -20.54
N ARG A 258 -4.16 -5.84 -21.18
CA ARG A 258 -4.51 -4.43 -21.02
C ARG A 258 -5.42 -3.97 -22.14
N LEU A 259 -6.57 -3.42 -21.74
CA LEU A 259 -7.55 -2.78 -22.61
C LEU A 259 -7.56 -1.27 -22.33
N GLY A 260 -7.63 -0.43 -23.38
CA GLY A 260 -7.70 1.04 -23.24
C GLY A 260 -6.59 1.77 -23.96
N GLY A 261 -6.66 3.09 -23.96
CA GLY A 261 -5.72 3.92 -24.70
C GLY A 261 -4.29 3.89 -24.13
N ARG A 262 -3.31 3.85 -24.99
CA ARG A 262 -1.90 3.99 -24.60
C ARG A 262 -1.66 5.40 -24.05
N PRO A 263 -1.20 5.57 -22.81
CA PRO A 263 -0.86 6.89 -22.28
C PRO A 263 0.31 7.47 -23.09
N HIS A 264 0.17 8.66 -23.59
CA HIS A 264 1.32 9.38 -24.14
C HIS A 264 2.28 9.70 -22.98
N ALA A 265 3.57 9.55 -23.21
CA ALA A 265 4.61 9.59 -22.19
C ALA A 265 4.65 10.91 -21.41
N THR A 266 3.94 10.97 -20.31
CA THR A 266 4.11 11.99 -19.29
C THR A 266 4.13 11.31 -17.92
N VAL A 267 5.23 11.46 -17.23
CA VAL A 267 5.54 11.17 -15.81
C VAL A 267 4.47 10.38 -15.04
N ALA A 268 4.58 9.05 -15.02
CA ALA A 268 3.78 8.19 -14.14
C ALA A 268 4.63 7.08 -13.52
N LEU A 269 5.63 7.46 -12.72
CA LEU A 269 6.46 6.51 -11.99
C LEU A 269 5.79 5.97 -10.70
N SER A 270 4.84 6.72 -10.13
CA SER A 270 4.13 6.33 -8.91
C SER A 270 3.18 5.13 -9.09
N SER A 271 2.57 4.96 -10.26
CA SER A 271 1.56 3.93 -10.48
C SER A 271 2.08 2.49 -10.60
N HIS A 272 3.36 2.29 -10.97
CA HIS A 272 3.90 0.93 -11.10
C HIS A 272 4.31 0.32 -9.75
N VAL A 273 4.79 1.12 -8.83
CA VAL A 273 5.06 0.69 -7.45
C VAL A 273 3.76 0.36 -6.72
N GLN A 274 2.70 1.12 -6.96
CA GLN A 274 1.37 0.85 -6.41
C GLN A 274 0.73 -0.42 -6.97
N ALA A 275 0.85 -0.73 -8.26
CA ALA A 275 0.28 -1.95 -8.83
C ALA A 275 0.88 -3.23 -8.25
N ALA A 276 2.15 -3.21 -7.88
CA ALA A 276 2.79 -4.32 -7.18
C ALA A 276 2.28 -4.50 -5.75
N ARG A 277 1.91 -3.41 -5.08
CA ARG A 277 1.36 -3.41 -3.71
C ARG A 277 -0.05 -3.99 -3.63
N THR A 278 -0.78 -4.06 -4.74
CA THR A 278 -2.20 -4.41 -4.78
C THR A 278 -2.49 -5.90 -4.56
N LEU A 279 -1.48 -6.76 -4.59
CA LEU A 279 -1.66 -8.20 -4.47
C LEU A 279 -1.44 -8.74 -3.05
N SER A 280 -1.17 -7.85 -2.09
CA SER A 280 -0.83 -8.29 -0.75
C SER A 280 -1.97 -8.11 0.25
N SER A 281 -2.73 -9.14 0.48
CA SER A 281 -3.49 -9.29 1.72
C SER A 281 -3.45 -10.73 2.19
N ARG A 282 -3.06 -10.90 3.42
CA ARG A 282 -3.12 -12.17 4.10
C ARG A 282 -4.56 -12.42 4.53
N THR A 283 -5.27 -13.27 3.81
CA THR A 283 -6.66 -13.68 4.13
C THR A 283 -6.75 -14.99 4.90
N ALA A 284 -5.62 -15.67 5.15
CA ALA A 284 -5.61 -16.95 5.85
C ALA A 284 -4.81 -16.86 7.15
N GLY A 285 -5.48 -16.56 8.26
CA GLY A 285 -4.86 -16.57 9.59
C GLY A 285 -5.80 -15.99 10.66
N PRO A 286 -5.55 -16.26 11.95
CA PRO A 286 -6.29 -15.64 13.03
C PRO A 286 -6.12 -14.11 12.97
N ARG A 287 -7.22 -13.36 13.14
CA ARG A 287 -7.21 -11.90 13.14
C ARG A 287 -7.29 -11.38 14.56
N LEU A 288 -6.49 -10.39 14.91
CA LEU A 288 -6.49 -9.78 16.24
C LEU A 288 -7.15 -8.41 16.23
N GLU A 289 -7.96 -8.15 17.24
CA GLU A 289 -8.52 -6.83 17.56
C GLU A 289 -8.29 -6.53 19.04
N THR A 290 -8.09 -5.26 19.35
CA THR A 290 -7.94 -4.78 20.72
C THR A 290 -8.91 -3.64 21.01
N ALA A 291 -9.38 -3.54 22.24
CA ALA A 291 -10.23 -2.44 22.68
C ALA A 291 -9.92 -2.06 24.14
N PRO A 292 -9.73 -0.76 24.43
CA PRO A 292 -9.55 -0.31 25.80
C PRO A 292 -10.85 -0.45 26.61
N LEU A 293 -10.71 -0.82 27.87
CA LEU A 293 -11.78 -0.82 28.87
C LEU A 293 -11.51 0.23 29.94
N PRO A 294 -12.57 0.67 30.66
CA PRO A 294 -12.38 1.47 31.87
C PRO A 294 -11.41 0.77 32.86
N ASN A 295 -10.65 1.55 33.61
CA ASN A 295 -9.68 1.09 34.61
C ASN A 295 -8.38 0.47 34.06
N GLY A 296 -7.90 0.88 32.88
CA GLY A 296 -6.63 0.45 32.33
C GLY A 296 -6.57 -1.02 31.91
N ARG A 297 -7.74 -1.63 31.67
CA ARG A 297 -7.82 -2.99 31.11
C ARG A 297 -7.96 -2.94 29.60
N GLN A 298 -7.44 -3.96 28.93
CA GLN A 298 -7.57 -4.15 27.49
C GLN A 298 -8.31 -5.45 27.20
N VAL A 299 -9.26 -5.42 26.29
CA VAL A 299 -9.82 -6.61 25.67
C VAL A 299 -9.00 -6.94 24.45
N ILE A 300 -8.49 -8.15 24.37
CA ILE A 300 -7.85 -8.71 23.18
C ILE A 300 -8.80 -9.76 22.61
N ARG A 301 -9.11 -9.65 21.32
CA ARG A 301 -10.01 -10.55 20.61
C ARG A 301 -9.28 -11.14 19.42
N VAL A 302 -9.43 -12.43 19.20
CA VAL A 302 -8.87 -13.15 18.05
C VAL A 302 -10.01 -13.82 17.30
N HIS A 303 -10.17 -13.51 16.03
CA HIS A 303 -11.11 -14.17 15.14
C HIS A 303 -10.45 -15.41 14.53
N ALA A 304 -10.90 -16.58 14.93
CA ALA A 304 -10.44 -17.89 14.47
C ALA A 304 -11.64 -18.84 14.36
N PRO A 305 -12.45 -18.70 13.28
CA PRO A 305 -13.65 -19.52 13.10
C PRO A 305 -13.27 -20.98 12.92
N GLY A 306 -14.00 -21.87 13.60
CA GLY A 306 -13.73 -23.31 13.57
C GLY A 306 -12.59 -23.77 14.49
N ALA A 307 -11.92 -22.87 15.19
CA ALA A 307 -10.91 -23.23 16.18
C ALA A 307 -11.55 -23.97 17.37
N GLN A 308 -10.81 -24.91 17.94
CA GLN A 308 -11.16 -25.60 19.21
C GLN A 308 -10.43 -24.98 20.40
N ILE A 309 -9.25 -24.42 20.15
CA ILE A 309 -8.41 -23.75 21.13
C ILE A 309 -7.69 -22.58 20.45
N VAL A 310 -7.64 -21.44 21.12
CA VAL A 310 -6.85 -20.28 20.69
C VAL A 310 -6.02 -19.80 21.88
N GLU A 311 -4.73 -19.65 21.66
CA GLU A 311 -3.78 -19.21 22.67
C GLU A 311 -3.07 -17.95 22.20
N LEU A 312 -2.70 -17.10 23.15
CA LEU A 312 -2.00 -15.85 22.96
C LEU A 312 -0.77 -15.83 23.86
N MET A 313 0.35 -15.33 23.39
CA MET A 313 1.52 -14.99 24.19
C MET A 313 2.13 -13.66 23.73
N GLY A 314 2.85 -13.00 24.60
CA GLY A 314 3.53 -11.75 24.27
C GLY A 314 4.26 -11.16 25.47
N ASP A 315 4.82 -9.97 25.30
CA ASP A 315 5.55 -9.25 26.35
C ASP A 315 4.73 -9.10 27.64
N PHE A 316 3.41 -8.87 27.50
CA PHE A 316 2.48 -8.69 28.61
C PHE A 316 2.12 -9.99 29.34
N THR A 317 2.48 -11.14 28.80
CA THR A 317 2.35 -12.44 29.45
C THR A 317 3.72 -13.02 29.83
N ALA A 318 4.79 -12.25 29.74
CA ALA A 318 6.18 -12.74 29.83
C ALA A 318 6.44 -13.94 28.89
N TRP A 319 5.84 -13.91 27.70
CA TRP A 319 5.89 -14.95 26.68
C TRP A 319 5.35 -16.32 27.14
N GLN A 320 4.51 -16.33 28.19
CA GLN A 320 3.78 -17.52 28.60
C GLN A 320 2.45 -17.60 27.86
N PRO A 321 2.11 -18.75 27.27
CA PRO A 321 0.82 -18.96 26.63
C PRO A 321 -0.36 -18.78 27.58
N ILE A 322 -1.37 -18.03 27.14
CA ILE A 322 -2.66 -17.93 27.81
C ILE A 322 -3.77 -18.36 26.86
N ALA A 323 -4.68 -19.20 27.31
CA ALA A 323 -5.84 -19.60 26.52
C ALA A 323 -6.89 -18.48 26.50
N LEU A 324 -7.45 -18.22 25.32
CA LEU A 324 -8.57 -17.31 25.14
C LEU A 324 -9.90 -18.05 25.37
N THR A 325 -10.92 -17.31 25.80
CA THR A 325 -12.28 -17.84 26.03
C THR A 325 -13.07 -17.68 24.71
N PRO A 326 -13.78 -18.73 24.24
CA PRO A 326 -14.61 -18.62 23.05
C PRO A 326 -15.75 -17.61 23.26
N ALA A 327 -16.03 -16.83 22.22
CA ALA A 327 -17.10 -15.85 22.12
C ALA A 327 -17.96 -16.11 20.87
N ALA A 328 -18.98 -15.28 20.64
CA ALA A 328 -19.87 -15.46 19.50
C ALA A 328 -19.14 -15.26 18.15
N ASN A 329 -19.66 -15.91 17.09
CA ASN A 329 -19.24 -15.73 15.70
C ASN A 329 -17.75 -16.01 15.42
N GLY A 330 -17.18 -17.05 16.06
CA GLY A 330 -15.79 -17.45 15.82
C GLY A 330 -14.74 -16.56 16.49
N TRP A 331 -15.15 -15.65 17.36
CA TRP A 331 -14.25 -14.84 18.16
C TRP A 331 -13.82 -15.58 19.44
N TRP A 332 -12.60 -15.27 19.84
CA TRP A 332 -11.99 -15.69 21.08
C TRP A 332 -11.50 -14.45 21.83
N THR A 333 -11.66 -14.41 23.13
CA THR A 333 -11.42 -13.16 23.89
C THR A 333 -10.68 -13.42 25.18
N THR A 334 -9.87 -12.44 25.59
CA THR A 334 -9.32 -12.32 26.93
C THR A 334 -9.32 -10.87 27.37
N THR A 335 -9.29 -10.63 28.68
CA THR A 335 -9.23 -9.27 29.24
C THR A 335 -8.06 -9.21 30.21
N LEU A 336 -7.11 -8.34 29.91
CA LEU A 336 -5.87 -8.22 30.67
C LEU A 336 -5.72 -6.80 31.24
N ALA A 337 -5.11 -6.69 32.41
CA ALA A 337 -4.63 -5.41 32.94
C ALA A 337 -3.25 -5.15 32.35
N ILE A 338 -3.19 -4.28 31.34
CA ILE A 338 -1.97 -4.01 30.56
C ILE A 338 -1.75 -2.50 30.53
N GLU A 339 -0.53 -2.06 30.82
CA GLU A 339 -0.16 -0.66 30.69
C GLU A 339 -0.21 -0.19 29.24
N PRO A 340 -0.62 1.05 28.98
CA PRO A 340 -0.64 1.60 27.61
C PRO A 340 0.79 1.72 27.03
N ARG A 341 1.15 0.85 26.12
CA ARG A 341 2.40 0.86 25.35
C ARG A 341 2.33 -0.08 24.16
N VAL A 342 3.40 -0.11 23.39
CA VAL A 342 3.58 -1.07 22.28
C VAL A 342 4.05 -2.41 22.85
N TYR A 343 3.43 -3.50 22.40
CA TYR A 343 3.74 -4.88 22.81
C TYR A 343 4.01 -5.77 21.61
N GLN A 344 4.82 -6.81 21.83
CA GLN A 344 5.00 -7.91 20.90
C GLN A 344 4.13 -9.10 21.34
N LEU A 345 3.55 -9.80 20.36
CA LEU A 345 2.68 -10.96 20.63
C LEU A 345 2.64 -11.95 19.47
N ASN A 346 2.24 -13.19 19.77
CA ASN A 346 1.89 -14.21 18.80
C ASN A 346 0.63 -14.96 19.25
N VAL A 347 -0.06 -15.57 18.27
CA VAL A 347 -1.27 -16.36 18.47
C VAL A 347 -1.02 -17.77 17.97
N ARG A 348 -1.59 -18.77 18.65
CA ARG A 348 -1.59 -20.16 18.24
C ARG A 348 -3.03 -20.68 18.19
N VAL A 349 -3.38 -21.38 17.12
CA VAL A 349 -4.70 -21.97 16.92
C VAL A 349 -4.56 -23.48 16.87
N ASN A 350 -5.37 -24.20 17.64
CA ASN A 350 -5.43 -25.68 17.67
C ASN A 350 -4.10 -26.39 17.93
N GLY A 351 -3.16 -25.72 18.59
CA GLY A 351 -1.83 -26.28 18.88
C GLY A 351 -0.84 -26.25 17.73
N ASP A 352 -1.17 -25.56 16.62
CA ASP A 352 -0.28 -25.33 15.49
C ASP A 352 0.95 -24.48 15.88
N ALA A 353 1.77 -24.08 14.92
CA ALA A 353 2.89 -23.17 15.16
C ALA A 353 2.38 -21.80 15.65
N TRP A 354 3.19 -21.11 16.47
CA TRP A 354 2.97 -19.72 16.81
C TRP A 354 3.10 -18.84 15.59
N ASP A 355 2.12 -17.99 15.37
CA ASP A 355 2.07 -17.13 14.19
C ASP A 355 1.60 -15.72 14.55
N VAL A 356 1.94 -14.76 13.70
CA VAL A 356 1.50 -13.38 13.81
C VAL A 356 0.05 -13.29 13.33
N PRO A 357 -0.89 -12.85 14.17
CA PRO A 357 -2.27 -12.69 13.73
C PRO A 357 -2.41 -11.55 12.72
N ALA A 358 -3.37 -11.67 11.81
CA ALA A 358 -3.75 -10.57 10.94
C ALA A 358 -4.29 -9.38 11.77
N GLY A 359 -4.08 -8.16 11.30
CA GLY A 359 -4.50 -6.94 11.98
C GLY A 359 -3.43 -6.33 12.91
N VAL A 360 -2.24 -6.92 12.99
CA VAL A 360 -1.10 -6.35 13.72
C VAL A 360 0.11 -6.22 12.81
N LEU A 361 1.01 -5.31 13.16
CA LEU A 361 2.27 -5.14 12.45
C LEU A 361 3.18 -6.33 12.75
N GLU A 362 3.71 -6.99 11.72
CA GLU A 362 4.65 -8.08 11.86
C GLU A 362 6.10 -7.57 11.91
N THR A 363 6.92 -8.13 12.79
CA THR A 363 8.36 -7.89 12.89
C THR A 363 9.12 -9.16 13.26
N VAL A 364 10.44 -9.10 13.26
CA VAL A 364 11.32 -10.16 13.75
C VAL A 364 11.93 -9.73 15.06
N ASP A 365 11.88 -10.58 16.07
CA ASP A 365 12.49 -10.32 17.37
C ASP A 365 14.03 -10.47 17.33
N GLU A 366 14.68 -10.26 18.46
CA GLU A 366 16.14 -10.35 18.57
C GLU A 366 16.70 -11.77 18.35
N PHE A 367 15.85 -12.79 18.41
CA PHE A 367 16.20 -14.21 18.16
C PHE A 367 15.89 -14.67 16.74
N GLY A 368 15.32 -13.78 15.89
CA GLY A 368 14.97 -14.11 14.52
C GLY A 368 13.56 -14.73 14.38
N ALA A 369 12.75 -14.75 15.46
CA ALA A 369 11.38 -15.23 15.41
C ALA A 369 10.42 -14.12 14.97
N ARG A 370 9.36 -14.49 14.23
CA ARG A 370 8.30 -13.55 13.81
C ARG A 370 7.38 -13.24 14.96
N VAL A 371 7.12 -11.97 15.19
CA VAL A 371 6.21 -11.49 16.24
C VAL A 371 5.31 -10.37 15.73
N GLY A 372 4.08 -10.33 16.20
CA GLY A 372 3.15 -9.25 15.93
C GLY A 372 3.40 -8.07 16.88
N VAL A 373 3.31 -6.84 16.39
CA VAL A 373 3.42 -5.62 17.18
C VAL A 373 2.07 -4.94 17.27
N VAL A 374 1.59 -4.69 18.48
CA VAL A 374 0.31 -4.05 18.75
C VAL A 374 0.51 -2.83 19.65
N ASP A 375 -0.15 -1.72 19.32
CA ASP A 375 -0.20 -0.53 20.17
C ASP A 375 -1.47 -0.57 21.03
N LEU A 376 -1.32 -0.66 22.34
CA LEU A 376 -2.42 -0.76 23.31
C LEU A 376 -2.60 0.55 24.10
N ARG A 377 -2.36 1.69 23.47
CA ARG A 377 -2.57 3.02 24.08
C ARG A 377 -4.00 3.49 24.03
#